data_59c22da9a5ef7c16da6dd9f5ebc9bc8c
#
_entry.id   59c22da9a5ef7c16da6dd9f5ebc9bc8c
#
_cell.length_a   1.000
_cell.length_b   1.000
_cell.length_c   1.000
_cell.angle_alpha   90.00
_cell.angle_beta   90.00
_cell.angle_gamma   90.00
#
_symmetry.space_group_name_H-M   'P 1'
#
loop_
_entity.id
_entity.type
_entity.pdbx_description
1 polymer ?
#
loop_
_entity_poly.entity_id
_entity_poly.type
_entity_poly.pdbx_seq_one_letter_code
_entity_poly.pdbx_strand_id
1 'polypeptide(L)'
;MAELVEDTRIFIRSIATRSSADGLADNLPLLIECLAGAGFGELILETVGVGQVEYAVRAMVDTMVLVLSPATGDQIQAMKSGIIETPDIFAINKADLPGAERIAMEIRSVVQLRTRAKSDWRPRFVLLSSERGSGIGELSAAINEHRAWLGGHPGTAARLRSWRTEVVRSLVARRVADLLNAMPGSTLDRPLAEVLDHIARNLSPPPRTEHL
;
A
#
# COMPACT_ATOMS: atom_id res chain seq x y z
N MET A 1 -10.90 -18.47 -4.80
CA MET A 1 -11.71 -17.23 -4.67
C MET A 1 -13.19 -17.51 -4.52
N ALA A 2 -13.79 -18.45 -5.25
CA ALA A 2 -15.23 -18.76 -5.15
C ALA A 2 -15.68 -19.18 -3.73
N GLU A 3 -14.88 -19.95 -3.02
CA GLU A 3 -15.19 -20.41 -1.65
C GLU A 3 -15.16 -19.30 -0.58
N LEU A 4 -14.49 -18.18 -0.85
CA LEU A 4 -14.38 -17.06 0.10
C LEU A 4 -15.51 -16.03 -0.05
N VAL A 5 -16.28 -16.08 -1.14
CA VAL A 5 -17.36 -15.11 -1.42
C VAL A 5 -18.56 -15.29 -0.47
N GLU A 6 -18.75 -16.50 0.06
CA GLU A 6 -19.84 -16.80 0.98
C GLU A 6 -19.51 -16.48 2.47
N ASP A 7 -18.24 -16.24 2.79
CA ASP A 7 -17.85 -15.87 4.15
C ASP A 7 -18.11 -14.39 4.42
N THR A 8 -19.12 -14.08 5.21
CA THR A 8 -19.52 -12.71 5.55
C THR A 8 -18.46 -11.93 6.33
N ARG A 9 -17.41 -12.58 6.82
CA ARG A 9 -16.28 -11.94 7.49
C ARG A 9 -15.21 -11.45 6.51
N ILE A 10 -15.33 -11.83 5.23
CA ILE A 10 -14.36 -11.51 4.18
C ILE A 10 -15.03 -10.60 3.16
N PHE A 11 -14.41 -9.45 2.91
CA PHE A 11 -14.80 -8.55 1.84
C PHE A 11 -13.70 -8.46 0.80
N ILE A 12 -14.00 -8.74 -0.46
CA ILE A 12 -13.05 -8.69 -1.57
C ILE A 12 -13.53 -7.67 -2.59
N ARG A 13 -12.68 -6.71 -2.93
CA ARG A 13 -12.97 -5.68 -3.93
C ARG A 13 -11.80 -5.46 -4.86
N SER A 14 -12.04 -5.58 -6.16
CA SER A 14 -11.12 -5.11 -7.19
C SER A 14 -11.35 -3.63 -7.46
N ILE A 15 -10.28 -2.86 -7.53
CA ILE A 15 -10.33 -1.42 -7.75
C ILE A 15 -9.49 -1.11 -8.99
N ALA A 16 -10.11 -0.46 -9.99
CA ALA A 16 -9.41 -0.01 -11.17
C ALA A 16 -8.73 1.35 -10.92
N THR A 17 -7.48 1.48 -11.33
CA THR A 17 -6.78 2.76 -11.36
C THR A 17 -7.18 3.51 -12.62
N ARG A 18 -7.78 4.69 -12.49
CA ARG A 18 -8.31 5.43 -13.65
C ARG A 18 -7.41 6.59 -14.11
N SER A 19 -6.60 7.19 -13.25
CA SER A 19 -5.90 8.44 -13.58
C SER A 19 -4.74 8.85 -12.67
N SER A 20 -4.33 8.06 -11.68
CA SER A 20 -3.23 8.48 -10.81
C SER A 20 -1.87 8.19 -11.43
N ALA A 21 -0.99 9.18 -11.41
CA ALA A 21 0.41 9.01 -11.81
C ALA A 21 1.14 7.94 -10.97
N ASP A 22 0.61 7.65 -9.78
CA ASP A 22 1.18 6.73 -8.79
C ASP A 22 0.62 5.31 -8.89
N GLY A 23 -0.27 5.02 -9.88
CA GLY A 23 -0.83 3.68 -10.09
C GLY A 23 -1.78 3.18 -9.00
N LEU A 24 -2.14 4.00 -8.01
CA LEU A 24 -3.13 3.71 -6.98
C LEU A 24 -4.47 4.36 -7.31
N ALA A 25 -5.57 3.78 -6.86
CA ALA A 25 -6.87 4.42 -7.00
C ALA A 25 -6.98 5.63 -6.06
N ASP A 26 -7.41 6.77 -6.57
CA ASP A 26 -7.51 8.04 -5.83
C ASP A 26 -8.36 7.96 -4.56
N ASN A 27 -9.30 7.00 -4.49
CA ASN A 27 -10.19 6.78 -3.35
C ASN A 27 -9.71 5.67 -2.39
N LEU A 28 -8.54 5.08 -2.63
CA LEU A 28 -8.02 3.99 -1.82
C LEU A 28 -7.87 4.36 -0.33
N PRO A 29 -7.31 5.53 0.04
CA PRO A 29 -7.20 5.92 1.45
C PRO A 29 -8.57 6.01 2.14
N LEU A 30 -9.58 6.56 1.45
CA LEU A 30 -10.94 6.66 1.98
C LEU A 30 -11.58 5.28 2.16
N LEU A 31 -11.32 4.36 1.22
CA LEU A 31 -11.83 3.00 1.32
C LEU A 31 -11.21 2.26 2.52
N ILE A 32 -9.91 2.42 2.75
CA ILE A 32 -9.22 1.87 3.93
C ILE A 32 -9.89 2.37 5.22
N GLU A 33 -10.14 3.68 5.34
CA GLU A 33 -10.83 4.27 6.48
C GLU A 33 -12.25 3.73 6.66
N CYS A 34 -13.01 3.61 5.56
CA CYS A 34 -14.37 3.06 5.61
C CYS A 34 -14.39 1.60 6.08
N LEU A 35 -13.46 0.78 5.58
CA LEU A 35 -13.37 -0.63 5.97
C LEU A 35 -12.94 -0.78 7.43
N ALA A 36 -11.97 0.00 7.88
CA ALA A 36 -11.56 0.03 9.29
C ALA A 36 -12.72 0.48 10.19
N GLY A 37 -13.47 1.51 9.79
CA GLY A 37 -14.66 1.97 10.49
C GLY A 37 -15.81 0.97 10.51
N ALA A 38 -15.90 0.09 9.50
CA ALA A 38 -16.85 -1.01 9.43
C ALA A 38 -16.44 -2.23 10.28
N GLY A 39 -15.28 -2.18 10.96
CA GLY A 39 -14.82 -3.22 11.87
C GLY A 39 -13.91 -4.28 11.27
N PHE A 40 -13.44 -4.09 10.04
CA PHE A 40 -12.41 -4.97 9.48
C PHE A 40 -11.06 -4.72 10.18
N GLY A 41 -10.60 -5.69 10.96
CA GLY A 41 -9.36 -5.59 11.74
C GLY A 41 -8.10 -5.81 10.92
N GLU A 42 -8.20 -6.45 9.75
CA GLU A 42 -7.09 -6.71 8.85
C GLU A 42 -7.48 -6.36 7.41
N LEU A 43 -6.61 -5.60 6.74
CA LEU A 43 -6.79 -5.17 5.36
C LEU A 43 -5.58 -5.62 4.55
N ILE A 44 -5.82 -6.37 3.48
CA ILE A 44 -4.78 -6.79 2.53
C ILE A 44 -4.95 -5.97 1.26
N LEU A 45 -3.92 -5.18 0.94
CA LEU A 45 -3.83 -4.42 -0.29
C LEU A 45 -2.92 -5.16 -1.27
N GLU A 46 -3.51 -5.73 -2.32
CA GLU A 46 -2.76 -6.36 -3.40
C GLU A 46 -2.50 -5.34 -4.52
N THR A 47 -1.26 -5.29 -4.99
CA THR A 47 -0.85 -4.47 -6.14
C THR A 47 -0.41 -5.35 -7.30
N VAL A 48 -0.68 -4.91 -8.52
CA VAL A 48 -0.29 -5.62 -9.73
C VAL A 48 1.05 -5.08 -10.23
N GLY A 49 2.04 -5.97 -10.29
CA GLY A 49 3.36 -5.66 -10.84
C GLY A 49 4.32 -5.00 -9.85
N VAL A 50 5.55 -4.81 -10.30
CA VAL A 50 6.63 -4.13 -9.60
C VAL A 50 6.96 -2.83 -10.35
N GLY A 51 6.93 -1.68 -9.67
CA GLY A 51 7.17 -0.37 -10.28
C GLY A 51 7.04 0.80 -9.29
N GLN A 52 6.59 1.97 -9.77
CA GLN A 52 6.48 3.18 -8.94
C GLN A 52 5.37 3.14 -7.87
N VAL A 53 4.43 2.19 -7.99
CA VAL A 53 3.28 2.01 -7.09
C VAL A 53 3.72 1.65 -5.67
N GLU A 54 4.84 0.96 -5.53
CA GLU A 54 5.29 0.41 -4.23
C GLU A 54 5.66 1.50 -3.23
N TYR A 55 6.20 2.62 -3.67
CA TYR A 55 6.52 3.74 -2.77
C TYR A 55 5.25 4.38 -2.20
N ALA A 56 4.22 4.54 -3.03
CA ALA A 56 2.94 5.09 -2.59
C ALA A 56 2.21 4.12 -1.64
N VAL A 57 2.22 2.81 -1.96
CA VAL A 57 1.66 1.76 -1.10
C VAL A 57 2.37 1.71 0.25
N ARG A 58 3.70 1.87 0.28
CA ARG A 58 4.49 1.86 1.52
C ARG A 58 3.99 2.88 2.54
N ALA A 59 3.53 4.03 2.08
CA ALA A 59 2.97 5.07 2.95
C ALA A 59 1.59 4.68 3.53
N MET A 60 0.88 3.74 2.90
CA MET A 60 -0.50 3.38 3.24
C MET A 60 -0.63 2.09 4.06
N VAL A 61 0.44 1.29 4.17
CA VAL A 61 0.38 -0.02 4.83
C VAL A 61 1.29 -0.08 6.05
N ASP A 62 0.89 -0.85 7.05
CA ASP A 62 1.71 -1.11 8.23
C ASP A 62 2.83 -2.09 7.92
N THR A 63 2.53 -3.17 7.22
CA THR A 63 3.46 -4.23 6.85
C THR A 63 3.49 -4.40 5.34
N MET A 64 4.67 -4.30 4.74
CA MET A 64 4.87 -4.53 3.32
C MET A 64 5.49 -5.90 3.07
N VAL A 65 4.78 -6.75 2.34
CA VAL A 65 5.23 -8.08 1.94
C VAL A 65 5.56 -8.05 0.45
N LEU A 66 6.81 -8.29 0.09
CA LEU A 66 7.20 -8.47 -1.31
C LEU A 66 7.18 -9.96 -1.65
N VAL A 67 6.29 -10.33 -2.58
CA VAL A 67 6.17 -11.72 -3.06
C VAL A 67 7.02 -11.89 -4.31
N LEU A 68 7.92 -12.86 -4.28
CA LEU A 68 8.83 -13.20 -5.37
C LEU A 68 8.67 -14.67 -5.76
N SER A 69 9.03 -15.01 -6.99
CA SER A 69 8.94 -16.39 -7.48
C SER A 69 10.12 -16.74 -8.38
N PRO A 70 10.71 -17.93 -8.29
CA PRO A 70 11.80 -18.37 -9.17
C PRO A 70 11.42 -18.47 -10.64
N ALA A 71 10.14 -18.56 -10.95
CA ALA A 71 9.64 -18.73 -12.33
C ALA A 71 9.49 -17.43 -13.12
N THR A 72 9.50 -16.29 -12.44
CA THR A 72 9.31 -14.99 -13.06
C THR A 72 10.58 -14.19 -12.90
N GLY A 73 11.21 -13.66 -13.87
CA GLY A 73 12.44 -12.83 -13.76
C GLY A 73 12.30 -11.55 -12.91
N ASP A 74 11.24 -11.46 -12.12
CA ASP A 74 10.83 -10.31 -11.31
C ASP A 74 11.88 -9.87 -10.28
N GLN A 75 12.69 -10.85 -9.77
CA GLN A 75 13.76 -10.54 -8.82
C GLN A 75 14.80 -9.57 -9.40
N ILE A 76 15.14 -9.71 -10.69
CA ILE A 76 16.11 -8.83 -11.36
C ILE A 76 15.50 -7.42 -11.53
N GLN A 77 14.22 -7.33 -11.82
CA GLN A 77 13.50 -6.05 -11.90
C GLN A 77 13.39 -5.41 -10.52
N ALA A 78 13.03 -6.16 -9.49
CA ALA A 78 12.96 -5.69 -8.12
C ALA A 78 14.32 -5.17 -7.63
N MET A 79 15.42 -5.84 -7.97
CA MET A 79 16.78 -5.37 -7.66
C MET A 79 17.13 -4.06 -8.35
N LYS A 80 16.76 -3.90 -9.62
CA LYS A 80 17.07 -2.71 -10.43
C LYS A 80 16.22 -1.49 -10.06
N SER A 81 14.99 -1.69 -9.64
CA SER A 81 14.02 -0.62 -9.33
C SER A 81 14.14 -0.05 -7.91
N GLY A 82 15.05 -0.60 -7.08
CA GLY A 82 15.18 -0.17 -5.68
C GLY A 82 14.06 -0.67 -4.74
N ILE A 83 13.11 -1.44 -5.24
CA ILE A 83 11.97 -1.98 -4.46
C ILE A 83 12.42 -2.87 -3.31
N ILE A 84 13.58 -3.53 -3.43
CA ILE A 84 14.17 -4.34 -2.35
C ILE A 84 14.43 -3.52 -1.07
N GLU A 85 14.36 -2.20 -1.15
CA GLU A 85 14.61 -1.31 -0.02
C GLU A 85 13.44 -1.16 0.94
N THR A 86 12.25 -1.44 0.50
CA THR A 86 11.03 -1.08 1.21
C THR A 86 10.32 -2.21 1.96
N PRO A 87 10.46 -3.52 1.59
CA PRO A 87 9.70 -4.57 2.24
C PRO A 87 10.12 -4.84 3.69
N ASP A 88 9.14 -5.16 4.49
CA ASP A 88 9.33 -5.67 5.85
C ASP A 88 9.51 -7.20 5.84
N ILE A 89 8.91 -7.86 4.85
CA ILE A 89 8.96 -9.31 4.69
C ILE A 89 9.15 -9.64 3.21
N PHE A 90 10.05 -10.58 2.93
CA PHE A 90 10.25 -11.20 1.63
C PHE A 90 9.61 -12.58 1.63
N ALA A 91 8.58 -12.78 0.83
CA ALA A 91 7.89 -14.05 0.66
C ALA A 91 8.31 -14.67 -0.68
N ILE A 92 9.12 -15.71 -0.65
CA ILE A 92 9.55 -16.44 -1.85
C ILE A 92 8.56 -17.56 -2.09
N ASN A 93 7.61 -17.31 -2.98
CA ASN A 93 6.58 -18.27 -3.35
C ASN A 93 7.11 -19.30 -4.36
N LYS A 94 6.37 -20.38 -4.54
CA LYS A 94 6.76 -21.54 -5.35
C LYS A 94 8.10 -22.14 -4.89
N ALA A 95 8.29 -22.23 -3.58
CA ALA A 95 9.49 -22.81 -2.97
C ALA A 95 9.67 -24.32 -3.26
N ASP A 96 8.65 -24.96 -3.79
CA ASP A 96 8.69 -26.31 -4.34
C ASP A 96 9.43 -26.39 -5.69
N LEU A 97 9.66 -25.25 -6.36
CA LEU A 97 10.43 -25.20 -7.60
C LEU A 97 11.92 -24.98 -7.34
N PRO A 98 12.79 -25.53 -8.22
CA PRO A 98 14.24 -25.30 -8.12
C PRO A 98 14.56 -23.80 -8.19
N GLY A 99 15.53 -23.35 -7.38
CA GLY A 99 16.04 -21.98 -7.41
C GLY A 99 15.45 -21.03 -6.36
N ALA A 100 14.41 -21.40 -5.64
CA ALA A 100 13.80 -20.55 -4.61
C ALA A 100 14.79 -20.19 -3.50
N GLU A 101 15.56 -21.14 -2.98
CA GLU A 101 16.59 -20.90 -1.95
C GLU A 101 17.71 -19.99 -2.47
N ARG A 102 18.12 -20.16 -3.73
CA ARG A 102 19.15 -19.31 -4.34
C ARG A 102 18.69 -17.86 -4.39
N ILE A 103 17.45 -17.60 -4.81
CA ILE A 103 16.88 -16.25 -4.83
C ILE A 103 16.83 -15.66 -3.43
N ALA A 104 16.38 -16.44 -2.45
CA ALA A 104 16.35 -15.99 -1.05
C ALA A 104 17.75 -15.59 -0.56
N MET A 105 18.80 -16.35 -0.91
CA MET A 105 20.18 -16.04 -0.55
C MET A 105 20.69 -14.78 -1.27
N GLU A 106 20.43 -14.64 -2.57
CA GLU A 106 20.86 -13.49 -3.36
C GLU A 106 20.25 -12.19 -2.80
N ILE A 107 18.92 -12.17 -2.54
CA ILE A 107 18.25 -10.98 -2.00
C ILE A 107 18.72 -10.70 -0.57
N ARG A 108 18.88 -11.73 0.26
CA ARG A 108 19.39 -11.58 1.63
C ARG A 108 20.76 -10.94 1.65
N SER A 109 21.66 -11.32 0.74
CA SER A 109 23.00 -10.73 0.65
C SER A 109 22.94 -9.23 0.31
N VAL A 110 22.06 -8.83 -0.62
CA VAL A 110 21.85 -7.41 -0.97
C VAL A 110 21.29 -6.61 0.20
N VAL A 111 20.29 -7.15 0.90
CA VAL A 111 19.67 -6.50 2.05
C VAL A 111 20.64 -6.35 3.24
N GLN A 112 21.52 -7.32 3.46
CA GLN A 112 22.51 -7.30 4.53
C GLN A 112 23.64 -6.28 4.33
N LEU A 113 23.94 -5.91 3.07
CA LEU A 113 24.96 -4.90 2.77
C LEU A 113 24.55 -3.48 3.22
N ARG A 114 23.32 -3.28 3.64
CA ARG A 114 22.81 -1.98 4.06
C ARG A 114 23.05 -1.75 5.55
N THR A 115 23.63 -0.61 5.85
CA THR A 115 23.80 -0.16 7.22
C THR A 115 22.44 0.24 7.78
N ARG A 116 21.94 -0.50 8.78
CA ARG A 116 20.69 -0.20 9.49
C ARG A 116 21.01 0.12 10.95
N ALA A 117 20.22 1.00 11.55
CA ALA A 117 20.29 1.21 12.99
C ALA A 117 19.92 -0.09 13.73
N LYS A 118 20.50 -0.29 14.92
CA LYS A 118 20.22 -1.51 15.72
C LYS A 118 18.75 -1.65 16.12
N SER A 119 18.03 -0.52 16.15
CA SER A 119 16.61 -0.44 16.49
C SER A 119 15.68 -0.73 15.31
N ASP A 120 16.21 -0.82 14.09
CA ASP A 120 15.38 -1.00 12.91
C ASP A 120 14.89 -2.44 12.76
N TRP A 121 13.72 -2.60 12.17
CA TRP A 121 13.20 -3.90 11.77
C TRP A 121 14.16 -4.57 10.78
N ARG A 122 14.45 -5.85 11.01
CA ARG A 122 15.21 -6.67 10.07
C ARG A 122 14.23 -7.46 9.22
N PRO A 123 14.21 -7.27 7.90
CA PRO A 123 13.30 -7.98 7.03
C PRO A 123 13.35 -9.49 7.22
N ARG A 124 12.19 -10.12 7.30
CA ARG A 124 12.06 -11.57 7.35
C ARG A 124 12.04 -12.16 5.95
N PHE A 125 12.56 -13.37 5.81
CA PHE A 125 12.56 -14.14 4.57
C PHE A 125 11.82 -15.44 4.81
N VAL A 126 10.73 -15.64 4.10
CA VAL A 126 9.87 -16.81 4.21
C VAL A 126 9.82 -17.51 2.86
N LEU A 127 10.15 -18.79 2.85
CA LEU A 127 9.96 -19.68 1.72
C LEU A 127 8.59 -20.33 1.84
N LEU A 128 7.76 -20.23 0.81
CA LEU A 128 6.41 -20.78 0.84
C LEU A 128 6.00 -21.36 -0.52
N SER A 129 5.05 -22.26 -0.49
CA SER A 129 4.33 -22.73 -1.68
C SER A 129 2.84 -22.57 -1.43
N SER A 130 2.23 -21.60 -2.10
CA SER A 130 0.78 -21.39 -2.01
C SER A 130 -0.02 -22.57 -2.54
N GLU A 131 0.52 -23.32 -3.51
CA GLU A 131 -0.10 -24.52 -4.08
C GLU A 131 -0.11 -25.67 -3.07
N ARG A 132 0.98 -25.87 -2.32
CA ARG A 132 1.10 -26.92 -1.31
C ARG A 132 0.65 -26.52 0.08
N GLY A 133 0.32 -25.24 0.27
CA GLY A 133 -0.03 -24.70 1.59
C GLY A 133 1.14 -24.63 2.57
N SER A 134 2.39 -24.91 2.14
CA SER A 134 3.55 -24.88 3.01
C SER A 134 4.10 -23.45 3.16
N GLY A 135 4.62 -23.09 4.35
CA GLY A 135 5.19 -21.77 4.63
C GLY A 135 4.16 -20.67 4.90
N ILE A 136 2.86 -20.93 4.77
CA ILE A 136 1.81 -19.92 5.01
C ILE A 136 1.75 -19.56 6.50
N GLY A 137 1.89 -20.54 7.38
CA GLY A 137 1.94 -20.31 8.83
C GLY A 137 3.13 -19.44 9.24
N GLU A 138 4.30 -19.67 8.65
CA GLU A 138 5.51 -18.88 8.86
C GLU A 138 5.36 -17.45 8.35
N LEU A 139 4.68 -17.25 7.21
CA LEU A 139 4.36 -15.91 6.70
C LEU A 139 3.44 -15.17 7.68
N SER A 140 2.37 -15.82 8.14
CA SER A 140 1.46 -15.25 9.13
C SER A 140 2.17 -14.90 10.43
N ALA A 141 3.06 -15.76 10.92
CA ALA A 141 3.86 -15.51 12.10
C ALA A 141 4.79 -14.29 11.90
N ALA A 142 5.45 -14.17 10.75
CA ALA A 142 6.32 -13.03 10.43
C ALA A 142 5.55 -11.69 10.37
N ILE A 143 4.32 -11.69 9.83
CA ILE A 143 3.44 -10.53 9.83
C ILE A 143 3.07 -10.12 11.26
N ASN A 144 2.71 -11.09 12.10
CA ASN A 144 2.36 -10.84 13.51
C ASN A 144 3.56 -10.34 14.33
N GLU A 145 4.76 -10.86 14.08
CA GLU A 145 6.00 -10.36 14.70
C GLU A 145 6.25 -8.90 14.32
N HIS A 146 6.09 -8.55 13.04
CA HIS A 146 6.25 -7.16 12.60
C HIS A 146 5.20 -6.24 13.22
N ARG A 147 3.94 -6.67 13.29
CA ARG A 147 2.87 -5.93 13.96
C ARG A 147 3.20 -5.67 15.44
N ALA A 148 3.66 -6.68 16.15
CA ALA A 148 4.06 -6.56 17.56
C ALA A 148 5.24 -5.58 17.72
N TRP A 149 6.24 -5.65 16.84
CA TRP A 149 7.37 -4.73 16.83
C TRP A 149 6.91 -3.29 16.60
N LEU A 150 5.99 -3.06 15.65
CA LEU A 150 5.40 -1.73 15.39
C LEU A 150 4.69 -1.18 16.64
N GLY A 151 3.94 -2.01 17.36
CA GLY A 151 3.23 -1.60 18.56
C GLY A 151 4.12 -1.05 19.68
N GLY A 152 5.36 -1.53 19.75
CA GLY A 152 6.37 -1.06 20.73
C GLY A 152 7.35 -0.01 20.18
N HIS A 153 7.32 0.30 18.88
CA HIS A 153 8.34 1.14 18.26
C HIS A 153 7.96 2.63 18.31
N PRO A 154 8.86 3.53 18.78
CA PRO A 154 8.56 4.97 18.90
C PRO A 154 8.24 5.66 17.56
N GLY A 155 8.66 5.08 16.44
CA GLY A 155 8.36 5.57 15.09
C GLY A 155 6.90 5.36 14.63
N THR A 156 6.10 4.55 15.32
CA THR A 156 4.72 4.23 14.90
C THR A 156 3.83 5.46 14.83
N ALA A 157 3.95 6.38 15.79
CA ALA A 157 3.19 7.63 15.77
C ALA A 157 3.58 8.54 14.59
N ALA A 158 4.84 8.52 14.18
CA ALA A 158 5.30 9.28 13.00
C ALA A 158 4.75 8.64 11.71
N ARG A 159 4.75 7.32 11.61
CA ARG A 159 4.13 6.59 10.47
C ARG A 159 2.64 6.89 10.36
N LEU A 160 1.90 6.85 11.46
CA LEU A 160 0.48 7.19 11.47
C LEU A 160 0.22 8.64 11.02
N ARG A 161 1.06 9.58 11.45
CA ARG A 161 0.98 10.97 10.97
C ARG A 161 1.26 11.08 9.47
N SER A 162 2.30 10.38 8.99
CA SER A 162 2.64 10.34 7.56
C SER A 162 1.48 9.79 6.72
N TRP A 163 0.90 8.68 7.16
CA TRP A 163 -0.28 8.08 6.53
C TRP A 163 -1.46 9.06 6.49
N ARG A 164 -1.82 9.68 7.64
CA ARG A 164 -2.88 10.68 7.69
C ARG A 164 -2.63 11.86 6.77
N THR A 165 -1.39 12.31 6.67
CA THR A 165 -0.99 13.38 5.75
C THR A 165 -1.25 12.98 4.31
N GLU A 166 -0.92 11.75 3.93
CA GLU A 166 -1.16 11.23 2.58
C GLU A 166 -2.66 11.09 2.27
N VAL A 167 -3.44 10.58 3.21
CA VAL A 167 -4.92 10.54 3.11
C VAL A 167 -5.47 11.94 2.85
N VAL A 168 -5.10 12.93 3.67
CA VAL A 168 -5.58 14.31 3.52
C VAL A 168 -5.16 14.90 2.17
N ARG A 169 -3.89 14.68 1.78
CA ARG A 169 -3.38 15.15 0.47
C ARG A 169 -4.21 14.58 -0.69
N SER A 170 -4.45 13.28 -0.69
CA SER A 170 -5.24 12.60 -1.73
C SER A 170 -6.67 13.13 -1.78
N LEU A 171 -7.34 13.30 -0.64
CA LEU A 171 -8.69 13.84 -0.57
C LEU A 171 -8.78 15.29 -1.07
N VAL A 172 -7.82 16.13 -0.67
CA VAL A 172 -7.75 17.53 -1.13
C VAL A 172 -7.47 17.61 -2.63
N ALA A 173 -6.51 16.85 -3.12
CA ALA A 173 -6.18 16.81 -4.55
C ALA A 173 -7.38 16.39 -5.40
N ARG A 174 -8.10 15.35 -4.96
CA ARG A 174 -9.33 14.91 -5.62
C ARG A 174 -10.39 16.01 -5.62
N ARG A 175 -10.64 16.65 -4.45
CA ARG A 175 -11.65 17.73 -4.36
C ARG A 175 -11.29 18.88 -5.27
N VAL A 176 -10.01 19.26 -5.35
CA VAL A 176 -9.55 20.30 -6.28
C VAL A 176 -9.79 19.89 -7.73
N ALA A 177 -9.47 18.65 -8.09
CA ALA A 177 -9.71 18.14 -9.46
C ALA A 177 -11.20 18.16 -9.82
N ASP A 178 -12.07 17.72 -8.90
CA ASP A 178 -13.54 17.75 -9.11
C ASP A 178 -14.05 19.20 -9.30
N LEU A 179 -13.54 20.15 -8.51
CA LEU A 179 -13.89 21.56 -8.63
C LEU A 179 -13.42 22.14 -9.96
N LEU A 180 -12.20 21.85 -10.40
CA LEU A 180 -11.66 22.30 -11.69
C LEU A 180 -12.45 21.73 -12.86
N ASN A 181 -12.80 20.45 -12.82
CA ASN A 181 -13.58 19.80 -13.87
C ASN A 181 -15.03 20.33 -13.98
N ALA A 182 -15.59 20.76 -12.85
CA ALA A 182 -16.93 21.35 -12.80
C ALA A 182 -16.94 22.87 -13.08
N MET A 183 -15.77 23.51 -13.18
CA MET A 183 -15.64 24.96 -13.30
C MET A 183 -15.96 25.41 -14.73
N PRO A 184 -16.83 26.43 -14.91
CA PRO A 184 -17.07 27.03 -16.24
C PRO A 184 -15.78 27.63 -16.81
N GLY A 185 -15.57 27.51 -18.13
CA GLY A 185 -14.41 28.09 -18.81
C GLY A 185 -14.23 29.59 -18.55
N SER A 186 -15.35 30.35 -18.49
CA SER A 186 -15.33 31.78 -18.15
C SER A 186 -14.76 32.11 -16.76
N THR A 187 -14.75 31.14 -15.85
CA THR A 187 -14.11 31.31 -14.54
C THR A 187 -12.63 31.01 -14.62
N LEU A 188 -12.24 30.02 -15.43
CA LEU A 188 -10.81 29.69 -15.68
C LEU A 188 -10.07 30.79 -16.44
N ASP A 189 -10.79 31.58 -17.25
CA ASP A 189 -10.23 32.72 -17.99
C ASP A 189 -9.92 33.94 -17.10
N ARG A 190 -10.30 33.91 -15.82
CA ARG A 190 -10.03 35.00 -14.86
C ARG A 190 -8.56 34.97 -14.39
N PRO A 191 -8.10 36.06 -13.74
CA PRO A 191 -6.80 36.06 -13.10
C PRO A 191 -6.62 34.88 -12.14
N LEU A 192 -5.44 34.27 -12.14
CA LEU A 192 -5.15 33.07 -11.34
C LEU A 192 -5.51 33.19 -9.85
N ALA A 193 -5.32 34.39 -9.28
CA ALA A 193 -5.67 34.66 -7.89
C ALA A 193 -7.17 34.47 -7.62
N GLU A 194 -8.03 34.93 -8.53
CA GLU A 194 -9.49 34.78 -8.39
C GLU A 194 -9.93 33.31 -8.55
N VAL A 195 -9.27 32.56 -9.44
CA VAL A 195 -9.51 31.11 -9.60
C VAL A 195 -9.12 30.37 -8.32
N LEU A 196 -7.95 30.66 -7.74
CA LEU A 196 -7.51 30.09 -6.47
C LEU A 196 -8.44 30.42 -5.32
N ASP A 197 -8.91 31.68 -5.21
CA ASP A 197 -9.88 32.09 -4.21
C ASP A 197 -11.23 31.37 -4.39
N HIS A 198 -11.65 31.13 -5.61
CA HIS A 198 -12.85 30.35 -5.89
C HIS A 198 -12.69 28.90 -5.41
N ILE A 199 -11.57 28.24 -5.73
CA ILE A 199 -11.27 26.87 -5.27
C ILE A 199 -11.23 26.85 -3.73
N ALA A 200 -10.51 27.76 -3.10
CA ALA A 200 -10.37 27.80 -1.63
C ALA A 200 -11.72 27.90 -0.91
N ARG A 201 -12.62 28.73 -1.41
CA ARG A 201 -13.99 28.88 -0.85
C ARG A 201 -14.84 27.63 -1.01
N ASN A 202 -14.62 26.83 -2.05
CA ASN A 202 -15.39 25.62 -2.36
C ASN A 202 -14.71 24.32 -1.92
N LEU A 203 -13.55 24.39 -1.27
CA LEU A 203 -12.88 23.22 -0.69
C LEU A 203 -13.60 22.66 0.55
N SER A 204 -14.41 23.48 1.23
CA SER A 204 -15.20 23.00 2.35
C SER A 204 -16.12 21.86 1.92
N PRO A 205 -16.24 20.75 2.69
CA PRO A 205 -17.19 19.69 2.39
C PRO A 205 -18.60 20.29 2.33
N PRO A 206 -19.47 19.77 1.45
CA PRO A 206 -20.89 20.14 1.50
C PRO A 206 -21.43 19.87 2.91
N PRO A 207 -22.36 20.70 3.42
CA PRO A 207 -22.94 20.48 4.73
C PRO A 207 -23.44 19.04 4.80
N ARG A 208 -23.12 18.35 5.90
CA ARG A 208 -23.63 16.99 6.13
C ARG A 208 -25.13 17.08 6.05
N THR A 209 -25.75 16.55 5.01
CA THR A 209 -27.17 16.27 5.02
C THR A 209 -27.38 15.25 6.12
N GLU A 210 -27.88 15.71 7.27
CA GLU A 210 -28.43 14.86 8.30
C GLU A 210 -29.61 14.14 7.65
N HIS A 211 -29.38 12.94 7.16
CA HIS A 211 -30.44 12.01 6.86
C HIS A 211 -30.68 11.19 8.12
N LEU A 212 -31.81 11.51 8.75
CA LEU A 212 -32.57 10.76 9.74
C LEU A 212 -32.65 9.27 9.40
#